data_6b4d34f0d07345d774226c793373a93c
#
_entry.id   6b4d34f0d07345d774226c793373a93c
#
_cell.length_a   1.000
_cell.length_b   1.000
_cell.length_c   1.000
_cell.angle_alpha   90.00
_cell.angle_beta   90.00
_cell.angle_gamma   90.00
#
_symmetry.space_group_name_H-M   'P 1'
#
loop_
_entity.id
_entity.type
_entity.pdbx_description
1 polymer ?
#
loop_
_entity_poly.entity_id
_entity_poly.type
_entity_poly.pdbx_seq_one_letter_code
_entity_poly.pdbx_strand_id
1 'polypeptide(L)'
;VINHIWITVDNKTTDGDCFVLRDLILRMSWDDAKSPAVEVPLGDFFCCGFGKECYINSYPIVVAPSRGLNSYFSMPFRKKARIELVSQHKNVIPAFFYQIDYCLYDTLPDTMLYFFAKWNRESVTVKKKDYTILDNVYGKGIYVGTYLALQTLERYWWGEGEVKFYLDGDEEYPTICGTGMEDYVGGSWSFAKENQEKMTEQTYSTPFLGYPYYSNHDDLTVHPYHNDDCPPMRGMYRFHIPDPIYFQQNIKVTVQQIGMSHNGLFERQDDVSSVAYWYQEDKEMSKYCPLPSKEERWPR
;
A
#
# COMPACT_ATOMS: atom_id res chain seq x y z
N VAL A 1 -15.75 17.29 -4.95
CA VAL A 1 -15.20 16.17 -4.18
C VAL A 1 -15.52 14.87 -4.90
N ILE A 2 -14.50 14.03 -5.18
CA ILE A 2 -14.70 12.66 -5.63
C ILE A 2 -15.00 11.83 -4.38
N ASN A 3 -16.03 11.00 -4.42
CA ASN A 3 -16.50 10.22 -3.27
C ASN A 3 -16.34 8.72 -3.46
N HIS A 4 -16.29 8.26 -4.73
CA HIS A 4 -16.13 6.85 -5.05
C HIS A 4 -15.44 6.69 -6.40
N ILE A 5 -14.56 5.72 -6.47
CA ILE A 5 -13.94 5.24 -7.70
C ILE A 5 -14.14 3.73 -7.77
N TRP A 6 -14.77 3.25 -8.83
CA TRP A 6 -14.81 1.83 -9.19
C TRP A 6 -14.03 1.60 -10.47
N ILE A 7 -13.18 0.58 -10.46
CA ILE A 7 -12.37 0.18 -11.61
C ILE A 7 -12.38 -1.33 -11.74
N THR A 8 -12.39 -1.83 -12.98
CA THR A 8 -12.02 -3.21 -13.30
C THR A 8 -11.20 -3.28 -14.57
N VAL A 9 -10.31 -4.24 -14.65
CA VAL A 9 -9.41 -4.44 -15.79
C VAL A 9 -9.30 -5.92 -16.14
N ASP A 10 -9.32 -6.25 -17.43
CA ASP A 10 -9.00 -7.60 -17.86
C ASP A 10 -7.48 -7.82 -17.81
N ASN A 11 -7.06 -8.81 -17.02
CA ASN A 11 -5.68 -9.22 -16.91
C ASN A 11 -5.33 -10.43 -17.79
N LYS A 12 -6.28 -10.90 -18.61
CA LYS A 12 -6.05 -11.97 -19.57
C LYS A 12 -5.31 -11.40 -20.78
N THR A 13 -4.02 -11.15 -20.60
CA THR A 13 -3.15 -10.82 -21.71
C THR A 13 -2.56 -12.10 -22.29
N THR A 14 -2.46 -12.13 -23.61
CA THR A 14 -1.88 -13.23 -24.34
C THR A 14 -0.43 -13.30 -24.02
N ASP A 15 0.31 -14.06 -23.51
CA ASP A 15 1.76 -14.22 -23.34
C ASP A 15 2.28 -14.20 -21.88
N GLY A 16 1.48 -14.66 -20.92
CA GLY A 16 2.01 -14.99 -19.59
C GLY A 16 2.48 -13.79 -18.75
N ASP A 17 2.12 -12.57 -19.14
CA ASP A 17 2.49 -11.36 -18.42
C ASP A 17 1.52 -11.14 -17.25
N CYS A 18 1.96 -11.54 -16.05
CA CYS A 18 1.11 -11.61 -14.84
C CYS A 18 1.02 -10.31 -14.04
N PHE A 19 1.68 -9.23 -14.48
CA PHE A 19 1.82 -8.03 -13.68
C PHE A 19 1.03 -6.83 -14.19
N VAL A 20 -0.10 -7.05 -14.86
CA VAL A 20 -0.97 -5.96 -15.38
C VAL A 20 -1.26 -4.92 -14.30
N LEU A 21 -1.58 -5.34 -13.08
CA LEU A 21 -1.88 -4.45 -11.96
C LEU A 21 -0.66 -3.64 -11.45
N ARG A 22 0.57 -4.06 -11.77
CA ARG A 22 1.80 -3.30 -11.49
C ARG A 22 2.28 -2.48 -12.69
N ASP A 23 1.91 -2.87 -13.91
CA ASP A 23 2.22 -2.16 -15.15
C ASP A 23 1.31 -0.97 -15.40
N LEU A 24 0.08 -1.01 -14.88
CA LEU A 24 -0.85 0.11 -14.89
C LEU A 24 -0.57 1.03 -13.70
N ILE A 25 -0.41 2.32 -14.00
CA ILE A 25 -0.15 3.36 -12.99
C ILE A 25 -1.37 4.26 -12.90
N LEU A 26 -1.92 4.38 -11.70
CA LEU A 26 -2.95 5.35 -11.37
C LEU A 26 -2.30 6.68 -11.00
N ARG A 27 -2.62 7.73 -11.74
CA ARG A 27 -2.20 9.10 -11.44
C ARG A 27 -3.39 9.98 -11.17
N MET A 28 -3.29 10.83 -10.15
CA MET A 28 -4.30 11.86 -9.86
C MET A 28 -3.61 13.18 -9.54
N SER A 29 -4.19 14.26 -10.06
CA SER A 29 -3.69 15.62 -9.83
C SER A 29 -4.84 16.56 -9.52
N TRP A 30 -4.61 17.50 -8.62
CA TRP A 30 -5.59 18.47 -8.14
C TRP A 30 -5.19 19.89 -8.56
N ASP A 31 -6.16 20.68 -9.03
CA ASP A 31 -6.08 22.13 -9.18
C ASP A 31 -4.80 22.66 -9.89
N ASP A 32 -4.47 22.17 -11.06
CA ASP A 32 -3.28 22.59 -11.82
C ASP A 32 -1.94 22.34 -11.11
N ALA A 33 -1.87 21.35 -10.22
CA ALA A 33 -0.61 20.90 -9.63
C ALA A 33 0.37 20.44 -10.71
N LYS A 34 1.66 20.74 -10.53
CA LYS A 34 2.74 20.42 -11.49
C LYS A 34 3.14 18.95 -11.43
N SER A 35 2.93 18.32 -10.28
CA SER A 35 3.21 16.90 -10.04
C SER A 35 1.94 16.18 -9.59
N PRO A 36 1.80 14.88 -9.86
CA PRO A 36 0.67 14.11 -9.36
C PRO A 36 0.69 14.00 -7.83
N ALA A 37 -0.47 14.13 -7.21
CA ALA A 37 -0.70 13.85 -5.80
C ALA A 37 -0.77 12.34 -5.52
N VAL A 38 -1.25 11.59 -6.49
CA VAL A 38 -1.27 10.13 -6.49
C VAL A 38 -0.48 9.63 -7.70
N GLU A 39 0.52 8.79 -7.47
CA GLU A 39 1.21 8.03 -8.50
C GLU A 39 1.60 6.66 -7.93
N VAL A 40 0.74 5.68 -8.19
CA VAL A 40 0.80 4.36 -7.55
C VAL A 40 0.47 3.28 -8.58
N PRO A 41 1.13 2.12 -8.59
CA PRO A 41 0.66 0.97 -9.39
C PRO A 41 -0.79 0.65 -9.03
N LEU A 42 -1.61 0.38 -10.05
CA LEU A 42 -3.06 0.25 -9.89
C LEU A 42 -3.44 -0.75 -8.80
N GLY A 43 -2.82 -1.94 -8.82
CA GLY A 43 -3.13 -2.97 -7.82
C GLY A 43 -2.76 -2.53 -6.40
N ASP A 44 -1.59 -1.93 -6.24
CA ASP A 44 -1.10 -1.49 -4.92
C ASP A 44 -1.98 -0.39 -4.32
N PHE A 45 -2.52 0.52 -5.14
CA PHE A 45 -3.49 1.52 -4.67
C PHE A 45 -4.73 0.88 -4.03
N PHE A 46 -5.14 -0.28 -4.52
CA PHE A 46 -6.27 -1.05 -3.99
C PHE A 46 -5.81 -2.20 -3.06
N CYS A 47 -4.61 -2.13 -2.49
CA CYS A 47 -4.05 -3.13 -1.60
C CYS A 47 -3.88 -4.52 -2.23
N CYS A 48 -3.75 -4.59 -3.55
CA CYS A 48 -3.47 -5.79 -4.34
C CYS A 48 -2.04 -5.73 -4.91
N GLY A 49 -1.05 -5.71 -4.05
CA GLY A 49 0.36 -5.82 -4.42
C GLY A 49 0.67 -7.15 -5.11
N PHE A 50 1.88 -7.33 -5.58
CA PHE A 50 2.33 -8.52 -6.31
C PHE A 50 1.64 -8.76 -7.67
N GLY A 51 0.88 -7.78 -8.18
CA GLY A 51 0.12 -7.95 -9.42
C GLY A 51 -1.09 -8.89 -9.32
N LYS A 52 -1.49 -9.26 -8.10
CA LYS A 52 -2.57 -10.20 -7.81
C LYS A 52 -3.70 -9.54 -7.04
N GLU A 53 -4.92 -9.94 -7.38
CA GLU A 53 -6.10 -9.55 -6.65
C GLU A 53 -6.28 -10.39 -5.38
N CYS A 54 -6.80 -9.77 -4.33
CA CYS A 54 -7.28 -10.47 -3.15
C CYS A 54 -8.58 -9.80 -2.67
N TYR A 55 -9.40 -10.55 -1.95
CA TYR A 55 -10.62 -10.01 -1.37
C TYR A 55 -10.30 -9.04 -0.23
N ILE A 56 -10.81 -7.80 -0.33
CA ILE A 56 -10.64 -6.78 0.71
C ILE A 56 -11.99 -6.21 1.07
N ASN A 57 -12.28 -6.19 2.36
CA ASN A 57 -13.50 -5.65 2.93
C ASN A 57 -13.13 -4.60 3.99
N SER A 58 -12.67 -3.44 3.54
CA SER A 58 -12.34 -2.33 4.42
C SER A 58 -13.24 -1.12 4.17
N TYR A 59 -13.18 -0.12 5.06
CA TYR A 59 -13.96 1.09 4.93
C TYR A 59 -13.56 1.93 3.70
N PRO A 60 -12.26 2.25 3.47
CA PRO A 60 -11.88 3.08 2.32
C PRO A 60 -11.58 2.31 1.04
N ILE A 61 -11.24 1.02 1.13
CA ILE A 61 -10.88 0.18 -0.03
C ILE A 61 -11.67 -1.12 0.02
N VAL A 62 -12.36 -1.44 -1.07
CA VAL A 62 -13.05 -2.72 -1.24
C VAL A 62 -12.60 -3.36 -2.55
N VAL A 63 -12.15 -4.61 -2.47
CA VAL A 63 -11.87 -5.43 -3.65
C VAL A 63 -12.85 -6.59 -3.67
N ALA A 64 -13.81 -6.50 -4.57
CA ALA A 64 -14.83 -7.51 -4.80
C ALA A 64 -14.30 -8.60 -5.76
N PRO A 65 -14.92 -9.79 -5.79
CA PRO A 65 -14.53 -10.87 -6.69
C PRO A 65 -14.38 -10.42 -8.16
N SER A 66 -13.42 -11.00 -8.85
CA SER A 66 -13.10 -10.66 -10.25
C SER A 66 -12.64 -9.21 -10.46
N ARG A 67 -11.87 -8.69 -9.51
CA ARG A 67 -11.22 -7.36 -9.57
C ARG A 67 -12.17 -6.17 -9.64
N GLY A 68 -13.24 -6.22 -8.89
CA GLY A 68 -14.02 -5.02 -8.64
C GLY A 68 -13.28 -4.13 -7.64
N LEU A 69 -12.43 -3.22 -8.13
CA LEU A 69 -11.56 -2.34 -7.33
C LEU A 69 -12.34 -1.09 -6.94
N ASN A 70 -12.54 -0.86 -5.65
CA ASN A 70 -13.31 0.29 -5.14
C ASN A 70 -12.51 1.11 -4.17
N SER A 71 -12.58 2.44 -4.29
CA SER A 71 -12.04 3.40 -3.33
C SER A 71 -13.12 4.38 -2.89
N TYR A 72 -13.29 4.52 -1.60
CA TYR A 72 -14.18 5.47 -0.93
C TYR A 72 -13.40 6.59 -0.22
N PHE A 73 -12.11 6.73 -0.47
CA PHE A 73 -11.39 7.91 -0.02
C PHE A 73 -12.01 9.16 -0.62
N SER A 74 -12.38 10.11 0.24
CA SER A 74 -12.86 11.43 -0.19
C SER A 74 -11.70 12.21 -0.80
N MET A 75 -11.86 12.71 -2.03
CA MET A 75 -10.79 13.42 -2.74
C MET A 75 -11.27 14.83 -3.15
N PRO A 76 -11.08 15.83 -2.27
CA PRO A 76 -11.44 17.21 -2.53
C PRO A 76 -10.55 17.85 -3.59
N PHE A 77 -11.13 18.73 -4.41
CA PHE A 77 -10.44 19.63 -5.33
C PHE A 77 -11.22 20.94 -5.46
N ARG A 78 -10.53 22.07 -5.68
CA ARG A 78 -11.17 23.39 -5.68
C ARG A 78 -11.57 23.85 -7.09
N LYS A 79 -10.82 23.45 -8.12
CA LYS A 79 -11.06 23.87 -9.50
C LYS A 79 -11.27 22.68 -10.43
N LYS A 80 -10.33 21.73 -10.43
CA LYS A 80 -10.40 20.54 -11.27
C LYS A 80 -9.68 19.33 -10.66
N ALA A 81 -10.16 18.15 -11.00
CA ALA A 81 -9.47 16.90 -10.77
C ALA A 81 -9.07 16.30 -12.12
N ARG A 82 -7.90 15.68 -12.17
CA ARG A 82 -7.45 14.87 -13.30
C ARG A 82 -7.07 13.49 -12.80
N ILE A 83 -7.68 12.47 -13.38
CA ILE A 83 -7.38 11.07 -13.11
C ILE A 83 -6.91 10.44 -14.41
N GLU A 84 -5.75 9.80 -14.37
CA GLU A 84 -5.12 9.17 -15.53
C GLU A 84 -4.75 7.74 -15.19
N LEU A 85 -4.92 6.86 -16.17
CA LEU A 85 -4.35 5.53 -16.16
C LEU A 85 -3.22 5.49 -17.19
N VAL A 86 -1.98 5.32 -16.72
CA VAL A 86 -0.80 5.20 -17.58
C VAL A 86 -0.48 3.72 -17.73
N SER A 87 -0.58 3.20 -18.95
CA SER A 87 -0.21 1.81 -19.25
C SER A 87 1.26 1.74 -19.66
N GLN A 88 2.03 0.95 -18.93
CA GLN A 88 3.36 0.48 -19.31
C GLN A 88 3.33 -1.01 -19.66
N HIS A 89 2.12 -1.58 -19.76
CA HIS A 89 1.95 -2.97 -20.13
C HIS A 89 2.34 -3.20 -21.60
N LYS A 90 3.00 -4.32 -21.85
CA LYS A 90 3.56 -4.66 -23.16
C LYS A 90 2.48 -4.95 -24.19
N ASN A 91 1.41 -5.63 -23.77
CA ASN A 91 0.35 -6.08 -24.64
C ASN A 91 -0.90 -5.20 -24.54
N VAL A 92 -1.80 -5.34 -25.51
CA VAL A 92 -3.11 -4.69 -25.45
C VAL A 92 -3.91 -5.26 -24.29
N ILE A 93 -4.47 -4.38 -23.48
CA ILE A 93 -5.44 -4.72 -22.44
C ILE A 93 -6.83 -4.65 -23.10
N PRO A 94 -7.51 -5.80 -23.25
CA PRO A 94 -8.73 -5.87 -24.07
C PRO A 94 -9.93 -5.14 -23.46
N ALA A 95 -9.97 -5.00 -22.12
CA ALA A 95 -11.06 -4.32 -21.45
C ALA A 95 -10.60 -3.60 -20.17
N PHE A 96 -11.03 -2.35 -20.05
CA PHE A 96 -10.89 -1.53 -18.87
C PHE A 96 -12.19 -0.73 -18.67
N PHE A 97 -12.80 -0.85 -17.50
CA PHE A 97 -14.02 -0.14 -17.14
C PHE A 97 -13.86 0.63 -15.85
N TYR A 98 -14.51 1.77 -15.76
CA TYR A 98 -14.49 2.60 -14.56
C TYR A 98 -15.79 3.38 -14.37
N GLN A 99 -16.07 3.70 -13.13
CA GLN A 99 -17.08 4.67 -12.72
C GLN A 99 -16.49 5.54 -11.63
N ILE A 100 -16.74 6.85 -11.70
CA ILE A 100 -16.27 7.83 -10.73
C ILE A 100 -17.45 8.68 -10.30
N ASP A 101 -17.80 8.61 -9.01
CA ASP A 101 -18.89 9.38 -8.43
C ASP A 101 -18.32 10.59 -7.70
N TYR A 102 -18.86 11.76 -7.99
CA TYR A 102 -18.41 13.02 -7.39
C TYR A 102 -19.57 13.99 -7.18
N CYS A 103 -19.37 14.91 -6.22
CA CYS A 103 -20.27 16.03 -5.96
C CYS A 103 -19.56 17.34 -6.25
N LEU A 104 -20.27 18.26 -6.90
CA LEU A 104 -19.87 19.66 -7.06
C LEU A 104 -20.50 20.50 -5.96
N TYR A 105 -19.72 21.38 -5.36
CA TYR A 105 -20.13 22.30 -4.32
C TYR A 105 -19.85 23.73 -4.80
N ASP A 106 -20.68 24.69 -4.45
CA ASP A 106 -20.42 26.09 -4.77
C ASP A 106 -19.14 26.59 -4.12
N THR A 107 -18.88 26.14 -2.89
CA THR A 107 -17.66 26.43 -2.15
C THR A 107 -17.25 25.22 -1.30
N LEU A 108 -15.96 25.05 -1.12
CA LEU A 108 -15.40 24.10 -0.15
C LEU A 108 -14.79 24.86 1.02
N PRO A 109 -14.86 24.32 2.25
CA PRO A 109 -14.16 24.91 3.40
C PRO A 109 -12.66 25.08 3.15
N ASP A 110 -12.07 26.17 3.63
CA ASP A 110 -10.62 26.39 3.50
C ASP A 110 -9.79 25.36 4.24
N THR A 111 -10.37 24.72 5.26
CA THR A 111 -9.75 23.61 6.01
C THR A 111 -9.73 22.27 5.28
N MET A 112 -10.34 22.20 4.09
CA MET A 112 -10.38 20.97 3.29
C MET A 112 -8.99 20.65 2.73
N LEU A 113 -8.49 19.46 3.02
CA LEU A 113 -7.18 18.98 2.61
C LEU A 113 -7.26 18.18 1.31
N TYR A 114 -6.19 18.16 0.53
CA TYR A 114 -6.06 17.34 -0.68
C TYR A 114 -5.61 15.92 -0.33
N PHE A 115 -6.14 14.94 -1.06
CA PHE A 115 -5.78 13.53 -0.92
C PHE A 115 -4.48 13.21 -1.67
N PHE A 116 -3.64 12.38 -1.05
CA PHE A 116 -2.37 11.89 -1.60
C PHE A 116 -2.22 10.39 -1.39
N ALA A 117 -1.51 9.75 -2.32
CA ALA A 117 -1.00 8.40 -2.12
C ALA A 117 0.37 8.24 -2.80
N LYS A 118 1.30 7.58 -2.12
CA LYS A 118 2.67 7.36 -2.60
C LYS A 118 3.07 5.91 -2.43
N TRP A 119 3.59 5.32 -3.49
CA TRP A 119 4.21 4.00 -3.47
C TRP A 119 5.71 4.08 -3.25
N ASN A 120 6.25 3.13 -2.49
CA ASN A 120 7.69 2.93 -2.31
C ASN A 120 8.04 1.45 -2.33
N ARG A 121 9.32 1.11 -2.62
CA ARG A 121 9.84 -0.25 -2.56
C ARG A 121 11.35 -0.27 -2.30
N GLU A 122 11.77 -1.23 -1.49
CA GLU A 122 13.14 -1.74 -1.42
C GLU A 122 13.09 -3.23 -1.74
N SER A 123 13.60 -3.64 -2.91
CA SER A 123 13.58 -5.05 -3.35
C SER A 123 14.47 -5.96 -2.50
N VAL A 124 15.41 -5.38 -1.78
CA VAL A 124 16.13 -5.96 -0.64
C VAL A 124 16.35 -4.82 0.36
N THR A 125 15.71 -4.90 1.51
CA THR A 125 15.90 -3.91 2.58
C THR A 125 17.31 -3.96 3.16
N VAL A 126 17.75 -2.88 3.80
CA VAL A 126 19.10 -2.75 4.35
C VAL A 126 19.08 -3.10 5.83
N LYS A 127 19.93 -4.05 6.26
CA LYS A 127 20.05 -4.43 7.69
C LYS A 127 20.33 -3.21 8.57
N LYS A 128 19.70 -3.17 9.73
CA LYS A 128 19.81 -2.08 10.72
C LYS A 128 19.32 -0.72 10.21
N LYS A 129 18.53 -0.71 9.16
CA LYS A 129 17.88 0.47 8.63
C LYS A 129 16.40 0.17 8.44
N ASP A 130 15.56 1.03 8.99
CA ASP A 130 14.11 0.93 8.78
C ASP A 130 13.79 1.12 7.29
N TYR A 131 12.83 0.35 6.79
CA TYR A 131 12.21 0.61 5.50
C TYR A 131 11.36 1.88 5.59
N THR A 132 11.47 2.75 4.59
CA THR A 132 10.73 4.02 4.56
C THR A 132 9.40 3.84 3.82
N ILE A 133 8.29 3.97 4.55
CA ILE A 133 6.93 3.98 3.99
C ILE A 133 6.61 5.34 3.38
N LEU A 134 6.89 6.41 4.13
CA LEU A 134 6.65 7.79 3.71
C LEU A 134 7.75 8.72 4.25
N ASP A 135 8.23 9.64 3.42
CA ASP A 135 9.18 10.68 3.79
C ASP A 135 9.02 11.91 2.90
N ASN A 136 9.61 13.03 3.33
CA ASN A 136 9.61 14.32 2.62
C ASN A 136 8.20 14.92 2.45
N VAL A 137 7.31 14.72 3.42
CA VAL A 137 6.02 15.39 3.50
C VAL A 137 6.11 16.50 4.53
N TYR A 138 5.95 17.74 4.07
CA TYR A 138 6.03 18.95 4.88
C TYR A 138 4.73 19.73 4.82
N GLY A 139 4.43 20.49 5.87
CA GLY A 139 3.20 21.19 6.07
C GLY A 139 2.22 20.42 6.95
N LYS A 140 0.99 20.91 7.04
CA LYS A 140 -0.07 20.34 7.86
C LYS A 140 -0.82 19.25 7.13
N GLY A 141 -1.15 18.16 7.84
CA GLY A 141 -1.89 17.06 7.23
C GLY A 141 -2.39 16.01 8.20
N ILE A 142 -2.92 14.93 7.62
CA ILE A 142 -3.52 13.80 8.33
C ILE A 142 -3.11 12.52 7.61
N TYR A 143 -2.38 11.65 8.26
CA TYR A 143 -2.08 10.33 7.75
C TYR A 143 -3.26 9.38 8.04
N VAL A 144 -3.71 8.69 6.99
CA VAL A 144 -4.94 7.88 7.07
C VAL A 144 -4.75 6.42 6.68
N GLY A 145 -3.57 6.00 6.25
CA GLY A 145 -3.39 4.58 5.99
C GLY A 145 -2.07 4.15 5.40
N THR A 146 -1.82 2.86 5.58
CA THR A 146 -0.68 2.12 5.02
C THR A 146 -1.19 0.84 4.38
N TYR A 147 -0.69 0.52 3.18
CA TYR A 147 -0.65 -0.83 2.65
C TYR A 147 0.81 -1.30 2.61
N LEU A 148 1.05 -2.53 3.04
CA LEU A 148 2.35 -3.20 3.00
C LEU A 148 2.25 -4.48 2.17
N ALA A 149 3.16 -4.66 1.24
CA ALA A 149 3.40 -5.89 0.52
C ALA A 149 4.80 -6.39 0.84
N LEU A 150 4.88 -7.49 1.58
CA LEU A 150 6.10 -8.08 2.09
C LEU A 150 6.34 -9.44 1.44
N GLN A 151 7.48 -9.61 0.78
CA GLN A 151 7.99 -10.91 0.35
C GLN A 151 9.21 -11.26 1.21
N THR A 152 9.06 -12.26 2.09
CA THR A 152 10.12 -12.62 3.04
C THR A 152 11.22 -13.41 2.33
N LEU A 153 12.45 -12.91 2.39
CA LEU A 153 13.62 -13.53 1.78
C LEU A 153 14.44 -14.37 2.77
N GLU A 154 14.21 -14.17 4.07
CA GLU A 154 14.90 -14.88 5.14
C GLU A 154 13.94 -15.78 5.92
N ARG A 155 14.49 -16.82 6.56
CA ARG A 155 13.77 -17.77 7.42
C ARG A 155 13.25 -17.10 8.69
N TYR A 156 12.42 -17.82 9.42
CA TYR A 156 11.87 -17.50 10.71
C TYR A 156 10.81 -16.40 10.69
N TRP A 157 10.30 -16.08 11.86
CA TRP A 157 9.25 -15.09 12.03
C TRP A 157 9.71 -13.69 11.61
N TRP A 158 8.83 -12.96 10.93
CA TRP A 158 9.15 -11.73 10.21
C TRP A 158 8.51 -10.46 10.81
N GLY A 159 7.53 -10.59 11.71
CA GLY A 159 6.60 -9.52 12.06
C GLY A 159 6.95 -8.71 13.30
N GLU A 160 8.21 -8.76 13.81
CA GLU A 160 8.61 -8.04 15.04
C GLU A 160 8.94 -6.56 14.81
N GLY A 161 9.07 -6.12 13.55
CA GLY A 161 9.48 -4.76 13.24
C GLY A 161 8.41 -3.72 13.54
N GLU A 162 8.74 -2.70 14.32
CA GLU A 162 7.87 -1.62 14.73
C GLU A 162 7.54 -0.67 13.58
N VAL A 163 6.26 -0.27 13.42
CA VAL A 163 5.89 0.86 12.57
C VAL A 163 6.01 2.14 13.39
N LYS A 164 6.75 3.11 12.86
CA LYS A 164 7.14 4.34 13.55
C LYS A 164 6.65 5.56 12.80
N PHE A 165 6.10 6.53 13.54
CA PHE A 165 5.68 7.82 13.01
C PHE A 165 6.47 8.94 13.66
N TYR A 166 7.30 9.60 12.86
CA TYR A 166 8.06 10.78 13.23
C TYR A 166 7.25 12.00 12.82
N LEU A 167 6.86 12.83 13.78
CA LEU A 167 5.97 13.96 13.59
C LEU A 167 6.65 15.26 14.01
N ASP A 168 6.39 16.32 13.27
CA ASP A 168 6.59 17.71 13.69
C ASP A 168 8.01 18.04 14.20
N GLY A 169 9.03 17.52 13.50
CA GLY A 169 10.44 17.75 13.82
C GLY A 169 11.12 16.62 14.61
N ASP A 170 10.43 15.50 14.81
CA ASP A 170 11.09 14.32 15.37
C ASP A 170 12.27 13.86 14.49
N GLU A 171 13.40 13.57 15.08
CA GLU A 171 14.61 13.10 14.40
C GLU A 171 15.02 11.69 14.86
N GLU A 172 15.43 11.55 16.11
CA GLU A 172 15.96 10.30 16.66
C GLU A 172 14.85 9.37 17.17
N TYR A 173 13.85 9.93 17.85
CA TYR A 173 12.75 9.16 18.45
C TYR A 173 11.42 9.53 17.82
N PRO A 174 10.59 8.53 17.43
CA PRO A 174 9.28 8.79 16.87
C PRO A 174 8.28 9.21 17.94
N THR A 175 7.33 10.07 17.61
CA THR A 175 6.18 10.37 18.48
C THR A 175 5.31 9.13 18.72
N ILE A 176 5.14 8.28 17.68
CA ILE A 176 4.40 7.02 17.80
C ILE A 176 5.32 5.88 17.39
N CYS A 177 5.46 4.89 18.29
CA CYS A 177 6.21 3.67 18.06
C CYS A 177 5.31 2.46 18.34
N GLY A 178 5.19 1.56 17.37
CA GLY A 178 4.45 0.31 17.53
C GLY A 178 5.22 -0.75 18.33
N THR A 179 4.69 -1.95 18.38
CA THR A 179 5.30 -3.12 19.02
C THR A 179 5.73 -4.19 18.01
N GLY A 180 5.12 -4.21 16.83
CA GLY A 180 5.45 -5.12 15.75
C GLY A 180 4.59 -4.85 14.52
N MET A 181 4.98 -5.42 13.38
CA MET A 181 4.25 -5.28 12.12
C MET A 181 2.90 -6.03 12.18
N GLU A 182 2.87 -7.19 12.84
CA GLU A 182 1.63 -7.93 13.04
C GLU A 182 0.63 -7.16 13.90
N ASP A 183 1.10 -6.53 14.97
CA ASP A 183 0.29 -5.72 15.89
C ASP A 183 -0.26 -4.49 15.18
N TYR A 184 0.56 -3.88 14.33
CA TYR A 184 0.16 -2.72 13.55
C TYR A 184 -1.06 -3.00 12.68
N VAL A 185 -1.13 -4.18 12.08
CA VAL A 185 -2.29 -4.59 11.28
C VAL A 185 -3.35 -5.34 12.09
N GLY A 186 -3.25 -5.36 13.42
CA GLY A 186 -4.25 -5.88 14.35
C GLY A 186 -4.21 -7.39 14.54
N GLY A 187 -3.11 -8.03 14.17
CA GLY A 187 -2.84 -9.43 14.44
C GLY A 187 -2.18 -9.65 15.80
N SER A 188 -1.89 -10.90 16.10
CA SER A 188 -1.12 -11.32 17.26
C SER A 188 -0.65 -12.76 17.09
N TRP A 189 0.41 -13.14 17.81
CA TRP A 189 0.89 -14.51 17.87
C TRP A 189 1.11 -15.14 16.49
N SER A 190 1.81 -14.43 15.61
CA SER A 190 2.16 -14.85 14.25
C SER A 190 0.96 -15.17 13.35
N PHE A 191 -0.20 -14.57 13.60
CA PHE A 191 -1.46 -14.87 12.92
C PHE A 191 -1.82 -16.36 12.95
N ALA A 192 -1.29 -17.10 13.92
CA ALA A 192 -1.36 -18.55 13.96
C ALA A 192 -2.78 -19.05 14.23
N LYS A 193 -3.15 -20.13 13.57
CA LYS A 193 -4.38 -20.85 13.87
C LYS A 193 -4.16 -21.74 15.08
N GLU A 194 -5.01 -21.62 16.09
CA GLU A 194 -4.98 -22.48 17.25
C GLU A 194 -5.12 -23.97 16.88
N ASN A 195 -4.41 -24.83 17.60
CA ASN A 195 -4.51 -26.30 17.52
C ASN A 195 -4.10 -26.94 16.18
N GLN A 196 -3.11 -26.40 15.48
CA GLN A 196 -2.51 -27.08 14.36
C GLN A 196 -1.08 -27.56 14.66
N GLU A 197 -0.74 -28.78 14.24
CA GLU A 197 0.61 -29.34 14.32
C GLU A 197 1.63 -28.50 13.51
N LYS A 198 1.17 -27.82 12.49
CA LYS A 198 1.95 -26.91 11.66
C LYS A 198 1.34 -25.52 11.77
N MET A 199 2.12 -24.54 12.23
CA MET A 199 1.70 -23.15 12.30
C MET A 199 1.43 -22.64 10.88
N THR A 200 0.18 -22.26 10.61
CA THR A 200 -0.23 -21.60 9.36
C THR A 200 -0.76 -20.21 9.70
N GLU A 201 -0.30 -19.21 8.94
CA GLU A 201 -0.83 -17.85 9.06
C GLU A 201 -2.26 -17.80 8.53
N GLN A 202 -3.14 -17.09 9.24
CA GLN A 202 -4.53 -16.87 8.82
C GLN A 202 -4.69 -15.49 8.21
N THR A 203 -5.38 -15.43 7.07
CA THR A 203 -5.77 -14.18 6.43
C THR A 203 -7.08 -13.66 6.99
N TYR A 204 -7.24 -12.33 7.02
CA TYR A 204 -8.46 -11.65 7.41
C TYR A 204 -8.55 -10.27 6.75
N SER A 205 -9.77 -9.75 6.67
CA SER A 205 -10.03 -8.40 6.18
C SER A 205 -11.16 -7.79 7.01
N THR A 206 -10.89 -6.65 7.63
CA THR A 206 -11.82 -5.93 8.51
C THR A 206 -11.90 -4.46 8.12
N PRO A 207 -12.85 -3.66 8.64
CA PRO A 207 -13.06 -2.30 8.18
C PRO A 207 -11.83 -1.38 8.21
N PHE A 208 -10.89 -1.55 9.14
CA PHE A 208 -9.79 -0.61 9.30
C PHE A 208 -8.39 -1.23 9.26
N LEU A 209 -8.29 -2.54 9.33
CA LEU A 209 -7.02 -3.27 9.31
C LEU A 209 -7.22 -4.68 8.76
N GLY A 210 -6.14 -5.29 8.28
CA GLY A 210 -6.24 -6.64 7.74
C GLY A 210 -4.93 -7.18 7.18
N TYR A 211 -4.96 -8.49 7.02
CA TYR A 211 -3.96 -9.30 6.35
C TYR A 211 -4.67 -10.18 5.29
N PRO A 212 -5.16 -9.57 4.19
CA PRO A 212 -6.03 -10.26 3.23
C PRO A 212 -5.31 -11.22 2.29
N TYR A 213 -4.01 -11.10 2.13
CA TYR A 213 -3.25 -11.88 1.15
C TYR A 213 -2.06 -12.59 1.78
N TYR A 214 -2.03 -13.90 1.65
CA TYR A 214 -0.90 -14.77 1.94
C TYR A 214 -0.74 -15.79 0.83
N SER A 215 0.43 -15.84 0.22
CA SER A 215 0.81 -16.88 -0.72
C SER A 215 2.02 -17.62 -0.18
N ASN A 216 1.87 -18.91 0.01
CA ASN A 216 2.96 -19.85 0.29
C ASN A 216 3.28 -20.67 -0.94
N HIS A 217 4.13 -21.68 -0.80
CA HIS A 217 4.56 -22.58 -1.87
C HIS A 217 3.42 -23.35 -2.57
N ASP A 218 2.24 -23.45 -1.96
CA ASP A 218 1.13 -24.25 -2.45
C ASP A 218 0.27 -23.53 -3.50
N ASP A 219 0.49 -22.22 -3.72
CA ASP A 219 -0.26 -21.44 -4.71
C ASP A 219 0.37 -21.49 -6.10
N LEU A 220 0.51 -22.67 -6.64
CA LEU A 220 1.04 -22.94 -7.99
C LEU A 220 0.15 -22.40 -9.13
N THR A 221 -1.04 -21.90 -8.82
CA THR A 221 -2.02 -21.49 -9.83
C THR A 221 -1.67 -20.16 -10.50
N VAL A 222 -0.69 -19.45 -10.00
CA VAL A 222 -0.53 -18.03 -10.31
C VAL A 222 0.52 -17.74 -11.38
N HIS A 223 1.57 -18.52 -11.45
CA HIS A 223 2.60 -18.35 -12.48
C HIS A 223 3.29 -19.68 -12.79
N PRO A 224 3.47 -20.04 -14.07
CA PRO A 224 4.12 -21.30 -14.45
C PRO A 224 5.60 -21.43 -14.02
N TYR A 225 6.20 -20.32 -13.56
CA TYR A 225 7.57 -20.28 -13.04
C TYR A 225 7.64 -20.09 -11.51
N HIS A 226 6.51 -19.97 -10.83
CA HIS A 226 6.45 -20.08 -9.37
C HIS A 226 6.53 -21.56 -9.02
N ASN A 227 7.66 -21.94 -8.50
CA ASN A 227 7.91 -23.27 -7.95
C ASN A 227 7.89 -23.22 -6.42
N ASP A 228 8.10 -24.35 -5.79
CA ASP A 228 8.12 -24.52 -4.34
C ASP A 228 9.16 -23.65 -3.61
N ASP A 229 10.06 -23.02 -4.35
CA ASP A 229 11.13 -22.16 -3.80
C ASP A 229 10.76 -20.66 -3.77
N CYS A 230 9.57 -20.30 -4.25
CA CYS A 230 9.14 -18.89 -4.22
C CYS A 230 8.96 -18.41 -2.76
N PRO A 231 9.64 -17.34 -2.35
CA PRO A 231 9.47 -16.80 -1.01
C PRO A 231 8.02 -16.36 -0.75
N PRO A 232 7.48 -16.62 0.46
CA PRO A 232 6.12 -16.25 0.80
C PRO A 232 5.83 -14.76 0.64
N MET A 233 4.66 -14.45 0.09
CA MET A 233 4.17 -13.10 -0.15
C MET A 233 3.04 -12.78 0.82
N ARG A 234 3.03 -11.55 1.37
CA ARG A 234 2.05 -11.08 2.36
C ARG A 234 1.59 -9.67 2.03
N GLY A 235 0.28 -9.51 1.91
CA GLY A 235 -0.36 -8.20 1.73
C GLY A 235 -1.13 -7.82 2.98
N MET A 236 -0.85 -6.64 3.54
CA MET A 236 -1.40 -6.17 4.81
C MET A 236 -1.80 -4.70 4.70
N TYR A 237 -2.83 -4.29 5.45
CA TYR A 237 -3.22 -2.89 5.48
C TYR A 237 -3.65 -2.43 6.88
N ARG A 238 -3.45 -1.13 7.14
CA ARG A 238 -4.06 -0.40 8.24
C ARG A 238 -4.56 0.95 7.75
N PHE A 239 -5.83 1.24 8.00
CA PHE A 239 -6.46 2.53 7.71
C PHE A 239 -6.79 3.25 9.01
N HIS A 240 -6.11 4.35 9.26
CA HIS A 240 -6.29 5.23 10.40
C HIS A 240 -7.48 6.17 10.18
N ILE A 241 -8.69 5.61 10.04
CA ILE A 241 -9.92 6.38 9.85
C ILE A 241 -10.54 6.76 11.19
N PRO A 242 -10.70 5.82 12.18
CA PRO A 242 -11.19 6.18 13.50
C PRO A 242 -10.09 6.77 14.39
N ASP A 243 -8.83 6.57 14.06
CA ASP A 243 -7.61 6.97 14.79
C ASP A 243 -6.61 7.73 13.90
N PRO A 244 -7.01 8.80 13.19
CA PRO A 244 -6.15 9.50 12.24
C PRO A 244 -4.93 10.12 12.93
N ILE A 245 -3.79 10.10 12.22
CA ILE A 245 -2.54 10.65 12.75
C ILE A 245 -2.31 12.04 12.17
N TYR A 246 -2.45 13.05 13.02
CA TYR A 246 -2.30 14.46 12.66
C TYR A 246 -0.86 14.92 12.76
N PHE A 247 -0.43 15.74 11.80
CA PHE A 247 0.85 16.44 11.83
C PHE A 247 0.68 17.91 11.44
N GLN A 248 1.52 18.80 11.97
CA GLN A 248 1.44 20.25 11.76
C GLN A 248 2.59 20.78 10.90
N GLN A 249 3.74 20.12 10.88
CA GLN A 249 4.93 20.58 10.16
C GLN A 249 5.46 19.54 9.19
N ASN A 250 5.52 18.29 9.60
CA ASN A 250 6.03 17.20 8.75
C ASN A 250 5.67 15.84 9.31
N ILE A 251 5.73 14.84 8.43
CA ILE A 251 5.61 13.43 8.80
C ILE A 251 6.62 12.59 8.03
N LYS A 252 7.21 11.61 8.75
CA LYS A 252 7.95 10.48 8.20
C LYS A 252 7.41 9.20 8.83
N VAL A 253 7.23 8.16 8.01
CA VAL A 253 6.73 6.84 8.47
C VAL A 253 7.71 5.77 8.03
N THR A 254 8.12 4.92 8.97
CA THR A 254 9.05 3.81 8.70
C THR A 254 8.54 2.51 9.32
N VAL A 255 9.11 1.39 8.90
CA VAL A 255 8.94 0.10 9.57
C VAL A 255 10.30 -0.58 9.73
N GLN A 256 10.59 -0.99 10.96
CA GLN A 256 11.83 -1.69 11.30
C GLN A 256 11.85 -3.08 10.66
N GLN A 257 13.04 -3.54 10.29
CA GLN A 257 13.24 -4.82 9.61
C GLN A 257 13.90 -5.83 10.56
N ILE A 258 13.11 -6.36 11.51
CA ILE A 258 13.55 -7.39 12.45
C ILE A 258 12.57 -8.55 12.52
N GLY A 259 13.07 -9.69 12.91
CA GLY A 259 12.32 -10.92 13.10
C GLY A 259 12.78 -11.68 14.34
N MET A 260 12.13 -12.83 14.60
CA MET A 260 12.41 -13.70 15.75
C MET A 260 12.88 -15.07 15.26
N SER A 261 13.99 -15.53 15.79
CA SER A 261 14.52 -16.88 15.60
C SER A 261 14.63 -17.63 16.93
N HIS A 262 15.10 -18.87 16.91
CA HIS A 262 15.41 -19.63 18.12
C HIS A 262 16.46 -18.96 19.02
N ASN A 263 17.28 -18.08 18.45
CA ASN A 263 18.32 -17.33 19.17
C ASN A 263 17.89 -15.91 19.59
N GLY A 264 16.62 -15.57 19.45
CA GLY A 264 16.07 -14.26 19.73
C GLY A 264 15.88 -13.38 18.49
N LEU A 265 15.75 -12.08 18.71
CA LEU A 265 15.57 -11.08 17.66
C LEU A 265 16.79 -11.01 16.74
N PHE A 266 16.55 -10.79 15.45
CA PHE A 266 17.60 -10.62 14.46
C PHE A 266 17.19 -9.64 13.35
N GLU A 267 18.18 -8.97 12.76
CA GLU A 267 18.01 -8.06 11.63
C GLU A 267 17.72 -8.83 10.34
N ARG A 268 16.69 -8.39 9.62
CA ARG A 268 16.21 -9.01 8.39
C ARG A 268 16.50 -8.20 7.14
N GLN A 269 16.50 -8.90 6.02
CA GLN A 269 16.41 -8.30 4.68
C GLN A 269 15.28 -8.98 3.93
N ASP A 270 14.32 -8.19 3.48
CA ASP A 270 13.15 -8.67 2.76
C ASP A 270 12.83 -7.74 1.58
N ASP A 271 12.00 -8.18 0.64
CA ASP A 271 11.45 -7.34 -0.41
C ASP A 271 10.17 -6.69 0.13
N VAL A 272 10.19 -5.39 0.30
CA VAL A 272 9.08 -4.63 0.87
C VAL A 272 8.63 -3.55 -0.09
N SER A 273 7.35 -3.51 -0.38
CA SER A 273 6.72 -2.35 -1.01
C SER A 273 5.52 -1.87 -0.20
N SER A 274 5.17 -0.60 -0.36
CA SER A 274 4.11 0.02 0.42
C SER A 274 3.37 1.11 -0.34
N VAL A 275 2.14 1.40 0.12
CA VAL A 275 1.42 2.62 -0.23
C VAL A 275 1.09 3.36 1.07
N ALA A 276 1.50 4.62 1.13
CA ALA A 276 1.06 5.55 2.16
C ALA A 276 -0.13 6.36 1.63
N TYR A 277 -1.16 6.58 2.46
CA TYR A 277 -2.32 7.40 2.15
C TYR A 277 -2.43 8.52 3.18
N TRP A 278 -2.55 9.77 2.70
CA TRP A 278 -2.67 10.93 3.59
C TRP A 278 -3.42 12.07 2.94
N TYR A 279 -3.74 13.06 3.75
CA TYR A 279 -4.26 14.36 3.32
C TYR A 279 -3.30 15.44 3.74
N GLN A 280 -3.11 16.47 2.90
CA GLN A 280 -2.32 17.65 3.26
C GLN A 280 -2.92 18.93 2.70
N GLU A 281 -2.47 20.07 3.26
CA GLU A 281 -2.97 21.41 2.92
C GLU A 281 -2.51 21.85 1.53
N ASP A 282 -1.26 21.61 1.17
CA ASP A 282 -0.73 21.90 -0.18
C ASP A 282 -1.18 20.82 -1.17
N LYS A 283 -1.52 21.25 -2.39
CA LYS A 283 -1.88 20.36 -3.51
C LYS A 283 -0.69 19.67 -4.17
N GLU A 284 0.54 20.06 -3.81
CA GLU A 284 1.79 19.50 -4.36
C GLU A 284 2.62 18.86 -3.25
N MET A 285 3.32 17.80 -3.58
CA MET A 285 4.36 17.26 -2.70
C MET A 285 5.58 18.17 -2.70
N SER A 286 6.19 18.42 -1.54
CA SER A 286 7.42 19.22 -1.42
C SER A 286 8.56 18.64 -2.23
N LYS A 287 8.59 17.33 -2.38
CA LYS A 287 9.54 16.62 -3.23
C LYS A 287 8.84 15.50 -3.98
N TYR A 288 8.65 15.69 -5.27
CA TYR A 288 8.15 14.64 -6.14
C TYR A 288 9.29 13.68 -6.51
N CYS A 289 9.07 12.40 -6.32
CA CYS A 289 9.94 11.31 -6.79
C CYS A 289 9.09 10.39 -7.67
N PRO A 290 9.40 10.27 -8.97
CA PRO A 290 8.65 9.40 -9.87
C PRO A 290 8.83 7.93 -9.48
N LEU A 291 7.87 7.10 -9.92
CA LEU A 291 8.00 5.65 -9.75
C LEU A 291 9.26 5.11 -10.45
N PRO A 292 9.88 4.05 -9.90
CA PRO A 292 10.98 3.36 -10.57
C PRO A 292 10.50 2.71 -11.90
N SER A 293 11.43 2.14 -12.65
CA SER A 293 11.14 1.46 -13.91
C SER A 293 10.10 0.34 -13.71
N LYS A 294 9.49 -0.09 -14.81
CA LYS A 294 8.47 -1.16 -14.79
C LYS A 294 9.02 -2.45 -14.16
N GLU A 295 10.22 -2.83 -14.56
CA GLU A 295 10.90 -4.06 -14.12
C GLU A 295 11.26 -4.01 -12.63
N GLU A 296 11.63 -2.83 -12.12
CA GLU A 296 11.89 -2.63 -10.69
C GLU A 296 10.63 -2.66 -9.82
N ARG A 297 9.44 -2.54 -10.42
CA ARG A 297 8.17 -2.67 -9.69
C ARG A 297 7.64 -4.11 -9.65
N TRP A 298 8.09 -4.99 -10.54
CA TRP A 298 7.61 -6.38 -10.54
C TRP A 298 8.00 -7.13 -9.27
N PRO A 299 7.10 -7.95 -8.71
CA PRO A 299 7.45 -8.87 -7.63
C PRO A 299 8.57 -9.81 -8.07
N ARG A 300 9.28 -10.36 -7.10
CA ARG A 300 10.29 -11.38 -7.35
C ARG A 300 9.66 -12.73 -7.69
#